data_f8c940e4914faa72fad5b667ab3e2073
#
_entry.id   f8c940e4914faa72fad5b667ab3e2073
#
_cell.length_a   1.000
_cell.length_b   1.000
_cell.length_c   1.000
_cell.angle_alpha   90.00
_cell.angle_beta   90.00
_cell.angle_gamma   90.00
#
_symmetry.space_group_name_H-M   'P 1'
#
loop_
_entity.id
_entity.type
_entity.pdbx_description
1 polymer ?
#
loop_
_entity_poly.entity_id
_entity_poly.type
_entity_poly.pdbx_seq_one_letter_code
_entity_poly.pdbx_strand_id
1 'polypeptide(L)'
;MNSFNEGAATPLLSFWRGTLALAGVLLLSACSHDSSLPPFTASGYADNQGAVRIWRKDSGGEVHLLSAFSPWHNGNTSTAEYRWQGDDLSLIELNVYSKTPEHVKVRFDDHGELSFMQREVSGQKQQLSSDQIALYRYRAEQIRQTSDALRLGRVVLRQGRWHADGTVTTCEGQTVKPELETWATEHIQRRQRHSSMEVSVAWLEAPEGSQLLLVANEDFCTWQPTEKSF
;
A
#
# COMPACT_ATOMS: atom_id res chain seq x y z
N MET A 1 51.03 -38.43 -59.51
CA MET A 1 51.15 -39.87 -59.62
C MET A 1 49.90 -40.47 -59.05
N ASN A 2 49.12 -41.00 -59.95
CA ASN A 2 48.32 -42.24 -59.88
C ASN A 2 47.26 -42.30 -58.76
N SER A 3 46.14 -42.72 -59.05
CA SER A 3 45.26 -43.09 -60.16
C SER A 3 44.10 -43.89 -59.58
N PHE A 4 42.87 -43.64 -60.12
CA PHE A 4 41.83 -44.67 -60.39
C PHE A 4 41.31 -45.54 -59.20
N ASN A 5 40.06 -45.86 -59.00
CA ASN A 5 38.99 -46.21 -59.98
C ASN A 5 37.62 -46.24 -59.25
N GLU A 6 36.65 -45.73 -59.86
CA GLU A 6 35.36 -46.26 -60.33
C GLU A 6 34.80 -47.53 -59.69
N GLY A 7 33.50 -47.45 -59.43
CA GLY A 7 32.69 -48.63 -59.22
C GLY A 7 31.22 -48.25 -58.94
N ALA A 8 30.46 -48.04 -60.01
CA ALA A 8 29.03 -47.89 -60.04
C ALA A 8 28.28 -49.15 -59.64
N ALA A 9 27.14 -49.00 -59.02
CA ALA A 9 25.89 -49.71 -59.34
C ALA A 9 24.73 -49.29 -58.45
N THR A 10 23.74 -48.69 -59.05
CA THR A 10 22.31 -48.74 -58.64
C THR A 10 21.73 -50.10 -59.10
N PRO A 11 20.41 -50.45 -58.80
CA PRO A 11 19.36 -49.84 -58.05
C PRO A 11 18.62 -50.77 -57.05
N LEU A 12 17.64 -50.35 -56.33
CA LEU A 12 16.27 -50.92 -56.34
C LEU A 12 15.38 -50.28 -55.30
N LEU A 13 14.23 -49.88 -55.82
CA LEU A 13 13.01 -49.45 -55.16
C LEU A 13 12.58 -50.38 -54.04
N SER A 14 12.12 -49.80 -52.91
CA SER A 14 10.95 -50.31 -52.23
C SER A 14 10.25 -49.20 -51.45
N PHE A 15 9.05 -48.97 -51.88
CA PHE A 15 7.95 -48.31 -51.18
C PHE A 15 7.82 -48.81 -49.76
N TRP A 16 7.58 -47.92 -48.78
CA TRP A 16 6.46 -48.06 -47.87
C TRP A 16 6.28 -46.85 -46.91
N ARG A 17 5.13 -46.22 -47.10
CA ARG A 17 4.14 -45.78 -46.12
C ARG A 17 4.64 -44.98 -44.89
N GLY A 18 4.41 -43.70 -44.89
CA GLY A 18 3.35 -43.05 -44.15
C GLY A 18 3.43 -43.20 -42.66
N THR A 19 3.97 -42.20 -41.97
CA THR A 19 3.55 -41.84 -40.65
C THR A 19 3.50 -40.32 -40.56
N LEU A 20 2.25 -39.77 -40.54
CA LEU A 20 1.95 -38.43 -40.12
C LEU A 20 2.44 -38.23 -38.68
N ALA A 21 3.51 -37.50 -38.48
CA ALA A 21 3.87 -36.96 -37.20
C ALA A 21 2.96 -35.76 -36.96
N LEU A 22 1.90 -35.97 -36.21
CA LEU A 22 1.02 -34.93 -35.63
C LEU A 22 1.88 -34.15 -34.66
N ALA A 23 2.44 -33.02 -35.12
CA ALA A 23 3.07 -32.04 -34.23
C ALA A 23 1.98 -31.39 -33.40
N GLY A 24 1.77 -31.94 -32.19
CA GLY A 24 0.90 -31.35 -31.18
C GLY A 24 1.49 -29.99 -30.74
N VAL A 25 0.94 -28.90 -31.28
CA VAL A 25 1.17 -27.56 -30.78
C VAL A 25 0.50 -27.50 -29.41
N LEU A 26 1.27 -27.72 -28.34
CA LEU A 26 0.90 -27.37 -26.99
C LEU A 26 0.79 -25.86 -26.93
N LEU A 27 -0.42 -25.34 -27.15
CA LEU A 27 -0.79 -23.99 -26.76
C LEU A 27 -0.68 -23.91 -25.24
N LEU A 28 0.48 -23.46 -24.76
CA LEU A 28 0.65 -22.94 -23.42
C LEU A 28 -0.23 -21.69 -23.34
N SER A 29 -1.49 -21.88 -22.97
CA SER A 29 -2.35 -20.81 -22.47
C SER A 29 -1.68 -20.31 -21.19
N ALA A 30 -0.72 -19.40 -21.31
CA ALA A 30 -0.32 -18.57 -20.21
C ALA A 30 -1.57 -17.75 -19.86
N CYS A 31 -2.33 -18.23 -18.86
CA CYS A 31 -3.25 -17.36 -18.14
C CYS A 31 -2.38 -16.29 -17.49
N SER A 32 -2.18 -15.18 -18.20
CA SER A 32 -1.85 -13.93 -17.53
C SER A 32 -3.07 -13.61 -16.67
N HIS A 33 -3.03 -14.02 -15.41
CA HIS A 33 -3.84 -13.39 -14.39
C HIS A 33 -3.30 -11.95 -14.35
N ASP A 34 -3.96 -11.08 -15.09
CA ASP A 34 -3.90 -9.64 -14.85
C ASP A 34 -4.53 -9.44 -13.45
N SER A 35 -3.71 -9.64 -12.43
CA SER A 35 -4.09 -9.29 -11.07
C SER A 35 -3.98 -7.76 -10.97
N SER A 36 -4.93 -7.07 -11.60
CA SER A 36 -5.11 -5.65 -11.34
C SER A 36 -5.26 -5.46 -9.84
N LEU A 37 -4.45 -4.60 -9.26
CA LEU A 37 -4.54 -4.29 -7.83
C LEU A 37 -5.95 -3.75 -7.54
N PRO A 38 -6.54 -4.06 -6.36
CA PRO A 38 -7.85 -3.52 -5.99
C PRO A 38 -7.85 -2.00 -6.08
N PRO A 39 -8.96 -1.38 -6.52
CA PRO A 39 -9.05 0.08 -6.61
C PRO A 39 -8.93 0.75 -5.24
N PHE A 40 -9.39 0.10 -4.17
CA PHE A 40 -9.22 0.56 -2.79
C PHE A 40 -8.29 -0.38 -2.04
N THR A 41 -7.28 0.19 -1.38
CA THR A 41 -6.29 -0.55 -0.58
C THR A 41 -6.02 0.17 0.73
N ALA A 42 -5.74 -0.61 1.78
CA ALA A 42 -5.18 -0.12 3.03
C ALA A 42 -3.82 -0.77 3.23
N SER A 43 -2.81 0.01 3.58
CA SER A 43 -1.44 -0.44 3.81
C SER A 43 -0.78 0.42 4.90
N GLY A 44 0.50 0.25 5.15
CA GLY A 44 1.21 1.05 6.12
C GLY A 44 2.66 0.62 6.29
N TYR A 45 3.37 1.38 7.09
CA TYR A 45 4.75 1.07 7.47
C TYR A 45 5.11 1.70 8.81
N ALA A 46 6.15 1.18 9.41
CA ALA A 46 6.78 1.75 10.59
C ALA A 46 8.09 2.44 10.19
N ASP A 47 8.33 3.61 10.73
CA ASP A 47 9.62 4.28 10.66
C ASP A 47 10.20 4.52 12.07
N ASN A 48 11.33 5.22 12.16
CA ASN A 48 11.98 5.53 13.43
C ASN A 48 11.19 6.51 14.31
N GLN A 49 10.20 7.22 13.76
CA GLN A 49 9.42 8.24 14.45
C GLN A 49 8.02 7.76 14.85
N GLY A 50 7.43 6.86 14.07
CA GLY A 50 6.07 6.42 14.31
C GLY A 50 5.54 5.41 13.31
N ALA A 51 4.26 5.10 13.42
CA ALA A 51 3.51 4.29 12.49
C ALA A 51 2.77 5.17 11.48
N VAL A 52 2.83 4.80 10.21
CA VAL A 52 2.05 5.41 9.13
C VAL A 52 1.06 4.39 8.61
N ARG A 53 -0.22 4.73 8.63
CA ARG A 53 -1.31 3.98 8.02
C ARG A 53 -1.76 4.72 6.77
N ILE A 54 -2.00 4.00 5.69
CA ILE A 54 -2.29 4.57 4.37
C ILE A 54 -3.54 3.90 3.80
N TRP A 55 -4.49 4.70 3.37
CA TRP A 55 -5.63 4.28 2.55
C TRP A 55 -5.51 4.95 1.20
N ARG A 56 -5.77 4.21 0.16
CA ARG A 56 -5.67 4.69 -1.21
C ARG A 56 -6.78 4.16 -2.08
N LYS A 57 -7.33 5.03 -2.91
CA LYS A 57 -8.28 4.70 -3.97
C LYS A 57 -7.77 5.19 -5.30
N ASP A 58 -7.74 4.31 -6.28
CA ASP A 58 -7.43 4.61 -7.66
C ASP A 58 -8.72 4.48 -8.48
N SER A 59 -9.16 5.56 -9.12
CA SER A 59 -10.41 5.58 -9.89
C SER A 59 -10.35 6.60 -11.00
N GLY A 60 -10.61 6.18 -12.26
CA GLY A 60 -10.74 7.09 -13.39
C GLY A 60 -9.50 7.96 -13.69
N GLY A 61 -8.29 7.45 -13.38
CA GLY A 61 -7.05 8.19 -13.53
C GLY A 61 -6.74 9.11 -12.34
N GLU A 62 -7.62 9.19 -11.34
CA GLU A 62 -7.36 9.87 -10.07
C GLU A 62 -6.73 8.89 -9.07
N VAL A 63 -5.69 9.34 -8.36
CA VAL A 63 -5.14 8.69 -7.17
C VAL A 63 -5.53 9.55 -5.97
N HIS A 64 -6.32 9.00 -5.07
CA HIS A 64 -6.66 9.59 -3.78
C HIS A 64 -5.98 8.81 -2.66
N LEU A 65 -5.22 9.48 -1.82
CA LEU A 65 -4.45 8.88 -0.74
C LEU A 65 -4.68 9.65 0.57
N LEU A 66 -5.04 8.92 1.61
CA LEU A 66 -5.08 9.41 2.98
C LEU A 66 -4.03 8.67 3.81
N SER A 67 -3.20 9.39 4.53
CA SER A 67 -2.27 8.82 5.51
C SER A 67 -2.58 9.31 6.92
N ALA A 68 -2.34 8.46 7.92
CA ALA A 68 -2.42 8.79 9.33
C ALA A 68 -1.10 8.42 10.01
N PHE A 69 -0.43 9.41 10.57
CA PHE A 69 0.80 9.25 11.34
C PHE A 69 0.49 9.19 12.83
N SER A 70 1.05 8.20 13.52
CA SER A 70 0.97 8.00 14.97
C SER A 70 2.38 7.88 15.54
N PRO A 71 2.89 8.85 16.33
CA PRO A 71 4.26 8.83 16.84
C PRO A 71 4.44 7.73 17.92
N TRP A 72 5.66 7.13 18.00
CA TRP A 72 5.99 6.13 19.01
C TRP A 72 6.04 6.71 20.42
N HIS A 73 6.43 7.95 20.53
CA HIS A 73 6.67 8.65 21.80
C HIS A 73 6.00 10.02 21.78
N ASN A 74 6.62 11.00 22.39
CA ASN A 74 6.12 12.36 22.38
C ASN A 74 6.07 12.92 20.96
N GLY A 75 4.90 13.36 20.55
CA GLY A 75 4.66 13.89 19.21
C GLY A 75 3.18 14.10 18.95
N ASN A 76 2.89 14.64 17.79
CA ASN A 76 1.52 14.93 17.38
C ASN A 76 1.08 13.91 16.32
N THR A 77 -0.11 13.35 16.52
CA THR A 77 -0.78 12.60 15.45
C THR A 77 -1.13 13.57 14.32
N SER A 78 -1.04 13.09 13.10
CA SER A 78 -1.47 13.87 11.94
C SER A 78 -2.14 13.00 10.89
N THR A 79 -2.99 13.64 10.08
CA THR A 79 -3.53 13.05 8.86
C THR A 79 -3.12 13.91 7.68
N ALA A 80 -2.84 13.28 6.55
CA ALA A 80 -2.58 13.99 5.31
C ALA A 80 -3.32 13.33 4.15
N GLU A 81 -4.06 14.15 3.42
CA GLU A 81 -4.79 13.77 2.22
C GLU A 81 -4.08 14.32 1.00
N TYR A 82 -3.98 13.51 -0.02
CA TYR A 82 -3.34 13.85 -1.28
C TYR A 82 -4.20 13.38 -2.45
N ARG A 83 -4.22 14.17 -3.52
CA ARG A 83 -4.89 13.78 -4.76
C ARG A 83 -4.00 14.09 -5.97
N TRP A 84 -4.00 13.17 -6.91
CA TRP A 84 -3.35 13.32 -8.20
C TRP A 84 -4.37 13.03 -9.31
N GLN A 85 -4.22 13.75 -10.41
CA GLN A 85 -4.86 13.41 -11.68
C GLN A 85 -3.77 12.91 -12.62
N GLY A 86 -3.75 11.59 -12.89
CA GLY A 86 -2.58 10.96 -13.50
C GLY A 86 -1.34 11.11 -12.61
N ASP A 87 -0.33 11.82 -13.11
CA ASP A 87 0.89 12.12 -12.36
C ASP A 87 0.90 13.51 -11.72
N ASP A 88 -0.08 14.34 -12.03
CA ASP A 88 -0.14 15.72 -11.59
C ASP A 88 -0.80 15.84 -10.20
N LEU A 89 -0.03 16.33 -9.23
CA LEU A 89 -0.51 16.58 -7.87
C LEU A 89 -1.48 17.76 -7.88
N SER A 90 -2.72 17.54 -7.42
CA SER A 90 -3.79 18.55 -7.40
C SER A 90 -4.13 19.06 -6.00
N LEU A 91 -3.96 18.24 -4.95
CA LEU A 91 -4.33 18.58 -3.58
C LEU A 91 -3.32 18.02 -2.58
N ILE A 92 -2.98 18.84 -1.57
CA ILE A 92 -2.40 18.43 -0.30
C ILE A 92 -3.26 19.04 0.81
N GLU A 93 -3.74 18.23 1.75
CA GLU A 93 -4.41 18.70 2.96
C GLU A 93 -3.82 17.97 4.18
N LEU A 94 -3.24 18.73 5.13
CA LEU A 94 -2.60 18.21 6.33
C LEU A 94 -3.31 18.72 7.57
N ASN A 95 -3.62 17.83 8.49
CA ASN A 95 -4.13 18.16 9.82
C ASN A 95 -3.17 17.61 10.88
N VAL A 96 -2.68 18.47 11.76
CA VAL A 96 -1.85 18.09 12.91
C VAL A 96 -2.69 18.27 14.18
N TYR A 97 -2.88 17.18 14.90
CA TYR A 97 -3.68 17.13 16.13
C TYR A 97 -2.76 17.32 17.33
N SER A 98 -2.79 18.53 17.90
CA SER A 98 -1.93 18.93 19.01
C SER A 98 -2.61 19.98 19.89
N LYS A 99 -1.94 20.44 20.94
CA LYS A 99 -2.40 21.60 21.73
C LYS A 99 -2.47 22.89 20.90
N THR A 100 -1.66 22.97 19.85
CA THR A 100 -1.66 24.03 18.84
C THR A 100 -1.98 23.39 17.48
N PRO A 101 -3.27 23.13 17.19
CA PRO A 101 -3.66 22.43 15.97
C PRO A 101 -3.22 23.22 14.73
N GLU A 102 -2.78 22.49 13.72
CA GLU A 102 -2.37 23.04 12.45
C GLU A 102 -3.18 22.39 11.32
N HIS A 103 -3.67 23.21 10.42
CA HIS A 103 -4.32 22.79 9.18
C HIS A 103 -3.62 23.47 8.00
N VAL A 104 -3.21 22.65 7.03
CA VAL A 104 -2.58 23.12 5.78
C VAL A 104 -3.40 22.62 4.61
N LYS A 105 -3.69 23.51 3.67
CA LYS A 105 -4.32 23.15 2.40
C LYS A 105 -3.60 23.83 1.25
N VAL A 106 -3.17 23.03 0.28
CA VAL A 106 -2.48 23.48 -0.94
C VAL A 106 -3.17 22.85 -2.13
N ARG A 107 -3.49 23.64 -3.16
CA ARG A 107 -4.02 23.15 -4.42
C ARG A 107 -3.13 23.61 -5.57
N PHE A 108 -3.05 22.77 -6.57
CA PHE A 108 -2.35 23.03 -7.81
C PHE A 108 -3.35 22.93 -8.96
N ASP A 109 -3.08 23.66 -10.04
CA ASP A 109 -3.83 23.59 -11.27
C ASP A 109 -3.31 22.45 -12.18
N ASP A 110 -3.89 22.32 -13.37
CA ASP A 110 -3.55 21.32 -14.37
C ASP A 110 -2.18 21.53 -15.04
N HIS A 111 -1.52 22.67 -14.76
CA HIS A 111 -0.12 22.95 -15.14
C HIS A 111 0.86 22.71 -13.98
N GLY A 112 0.36 22.23 -12.83
CA GLY A 112 1.14 22.03 -11.63
C GLY A 112 1.52 23.33 -10.91
N GLU A 113 0.95 24.48 -11.31
CA GLU A 113 1.18 25.76 -10.64
C GLU A 113 0.32 25.90 -9.39
N LEU A 114 0.80 26.67 -8.41
CA LEU A 114 0.08 26.91 -7.18
C LEU A 114 -1.18 27.74 -7.43
N SER A 115 -2.37 27.14 -7.23
CA SER A 115 -3.67 27.82 -7.39
C SER A 115 -4.27 28.29 -6.06
N PHE A 116 -3.94 27.63 -4.95
CA PHE A 116 -4.44 27.99 -3.61
C PHE A 116 -3.47 27.49 -2.54
N MET A 117 -3.29 28.31 -1.49
CA MET A 117 -2.62 27.90 -0.26
C MET A 117 -3.26 28.53 0.97
N GLN A 118 -3.35 27.76 2.03
CA GLN A 118 -3.75 28.22 3.36
C GLN A 118 -3.03 27.40 4.41
N ARG A 119 -2.49 28.05 5.39
CA ARG A 119 -2.03 27.45 6.65
C ARG A 119 -2.77 28.11 7.79
N GLU A 120 -3.30 27.32 8.70
CA GLU A 120 -3.95 27.82 9.89
C GLU A 120 -3.32 27.15 11.11
N VAL A 121 -2.85 27.95 12.06
CA VAL A 121 -2.25 27.49 13.31
C VAL A 121 -3.03 28.12 14.45
N SER A 122 -3.69 27.30 15.27
CA SER A 122 -4.54 27.75 16.37
C SER A 122 -5.56 28.84 15.95
N GLY A 123 -6.17 28.66 14.78
CA GLY A 123 -7.16 29.62 14.23
C GLY A 123 -6.57 30.84 13.52
N GLN A 124 -5.24 31.00 13.49
CA GLN A 124 -4.58 32.10 12.80
C GLN A 124 -4.08 31.69 11.43
N LYS A 125 -4.53 32.41 10.40
CA LYS A 125 -4.12 32.17 9.02
C LYS A 125 -2.71 32.73 8.76
N GLN A 126 -1.91 31.90 8.09
CA GLN A 126 -0.52 32.22 7.71
C GLN A 126 -0.30 31.85 6.24
N GLN A 127 0.67 32.49 5.61
CA GLN A 127 1.14 32.09 4.28
C GLN A 127 2.23 31.03 4.41
N LEU A 128 2.33 30.18 3.40
CA LEU A 128 3.43 29.23 3.23
C LEU A 128 4.53 29.88 2.40
N SER A 129 5.79 29.64 2.77
CA SER A 129 6.91 29.97 1.91
C SER A 129 7.02 28.99 0.74
N SER A 130 7.77 29.40 -0.31
CA SER A 130 8.09 28.53 -1.44
C SER A 130 8.76 27.22 -1.00
N ASP A 131 9.67 27.30 -0.02
CA ASP A 131 10.38 26.12 0.50
C ASP A 131 9.45 25.17 1.25
N GLN A 132 8.46 25.70 1.99
CA GLN A 132 7.44 24.88 2.63
C GLN A 132 6.56 24.16 1.60
N ILE A 133 6.14 24.86 0.54
CA ILE A 133 5.37 24.27 -0.55
C ILE A 133 6.19 23.16 -1.25
N ALA A 134 7.47 23.42 -1.54
CA ALA A 134 8.37 22.44 -2.13
C ALA A 134 8.53 21.20 -1.24
N LEU A 135 8.66 21.39 0.09
CA LEU A 135 8.71 20.28 1.05
C LEU A 135 7.42 19.47 1.06
N TYR A 136 6.25 20.09 1.00
CA TYR A 136 4.96 19.37 0.94
C TYR A 136 4.82 18.59 -0.36
N ARG A 137 5.22 19.13 -1.51
CA ARG A 137 5.27 18.40 -2.79
C ARG A 137 6.19 17.18 -2.71
N TYR A 138 7.38 17.35 -2.16
CA TYR A 138 8.32 16.25 -1.96
C TYR A 138 7.73 15.14 -1.09
N ARG A 139 7.08 15.50 0.02
CA ARG A 139 6.41 14.52 0.91
C ARG A 139 5.26 13.81 0.23
N ALA A 140 4.49 14.52 -0.58
CA ALA A 140 3.41 13.93 -1.38
C ALA A 140 3.95 12.87 -2.35
N GLU A 141 5.04 13.17 -3.04
CA GLU A 141 5.69 12.22 -3.94
C GLU A 141 6.26 11.01 -3.18
N GLN A 142 6.92 11.23 -2.05
CA GLN A 142 7.47 10.14 -1.22
C GLN A 142 6.37 9.18 -0.71
N ILE A 143 5.25 9.70 -0.23
CA ILE A 143 4.16 8.85 0.26
C ILE A 143 3.47 8.10 -0.88
N ARG A 144 3.35 8.68 -2.08
CA ARG A 144 2.84 8.02 -3.28
C ARG A 144 3.72 6.84 -3.65
N GLN A 145 5.03 7.06 -3.81
CA GLN A 145 6.02 6.02 -4.14
C GLN A 145 6.03 4.90 -3.10
N THR A 146 5.97 5.25 -1.82
CA THR A 146 5.86 4.28 -0.73
C THR A 146 4.58 3.46 -0.85
N SER A 147 3.44 4.11 -1.11
CA SER A 147 2.16 3.41 -1.32
C SER A 147 2.21 2.47 -2.52
N ASP A 148 2.84 2.87 -3.64
CA ASP A 148 3.04 2.01 -4.82
C ASP A 148 3.86 0.75 -4.46
N ALA A 149 4.97 0.93 -3.75
CA ALA A 149 5.82 -0.18 -3.31
C ALA A 149 5.09 -1.15 -2.37
N LEU A 150 4.33 -0.63 -1.40
CA LEU A 150 3.55 -1.44 -0.47
C LEU A 150 2.46 -2.25 -1.19
N ARG A 151 1.78 -1.65 -2.17
CA ARG A 151 0.78 -2.35 -3.00
C ARG A 151 1.40 -3.46 -3.83
N LEU A 152 2.54 -3.20 -4.47
CA LEU A 152 3.30 -4.21 -5.22
C LEU A 152 3.78 -5.35 -4.30
N GLY A 153 4.22 -5.03 -3.09
CA GLY A 153 4.58 -5.99 -2.05
C GLY A 153 3.39 -6.68 -1.40
N ARG A 154 2.14 -6.36 -1.80
CA ARG A 154 0.91 -6.91 -1.22
C ARG A 154 0.82 -6.71 0.29
N VAL A 155 1.35 -5.59 0.78
CA VAL A 155 1.27 -5.23 2.20
C VAL A 155 -0.12 -4.69 2.49
N VAL A 156 -0.88 -5.38 3.33
CA VAL A 156 -2.26 -5.06 3.70
C VAL A 156 -2.31 -4.64 5.16
N LEU A 157 -2.89 -3.47 5.41
CA LEU A 157 -3.21 -3.01 6.76
C LEU A 157 -4.49 -3.70 7.24
N ARG A 158 -4.42 -4.26 8.44
CA ARG A 158 -5.57 -4.72 9.23
C ARG A 158 -5.60 -3.97 10.54
N GLN A 159 -6.79 -3.67 11.02
CA GLN A 159 -6.95 -3.08 12.34
C GLN A 159 -8.29 -3.45 12.97
N GLY A 160 -8.34 -3.41 14.31
CA GLY A 160 -9.51 -3.80 15.07
C GLY A 160 -9.27 -3.81 16.56
N ARG A 161 -10.24 -4.35 17.33
CA ARG A 161 -10.18 -4.49 18.78
C ARG A 161 -9.62 -5.83 19.19
N TRP A 162 -8.64 -5.80 20.08
CA TRP A 162 -7.99 -6.99 20.63
C TRP A 162 -8.80 -7.60 21.77
N HIS A 163 -8.95 -8.92 21.78
CA HIS A 163 -9.61 -9.68 22.84
C HIS A 163 -8.60 -10.50 23.65
N ALA A 164 -9.00 -10.85 24.89
CA ALA A 164 -8.13 -11.56 25.83
C ALA A 164 -7.68 -12.95 25.36
N ASP A 165 -8.43 -13.58 24.46
CA ASP A 165 -8.11 -14.89 23.85
C ASP A 165 -7.12 -14.79 22.68
N GLY A 166 -6.66 -13.57 22.36
CA GLY A 166 -5.74 -13.31 21.26
C GLY A 166 -6.41 -13.16 19.90
N THR A 167 -7.73 -13.07 19.85
CA THR A 167 -8.46 -12.73 18.64
C THR A 167 -8.63 -11.22 18.49
N VAL A 168 -8.96 -10.76 17.29
CA VAL A 168 -9.26 -9.38 16.95
C VAL A 168 -10.59 -9.33 16.22
N THR A 169 -11.49 -8.46 16.67
CA THR A 169 -12.63 -8.05 15.85
C THR A 169 -12.19 -6.89 14.95
N THR A 170 -12.05 -7.14 13.65
CA THR A 170 -11.61 -6.13 12.67
C THR A 170 -12.67 -5.03 12.52
N CYS A 171 -12.26 -3.90 11.95
CA CYS A 171 -13.19 -2.79 11.69
C CYS A 171 -14.29 -3.16 10.68
N GLU A 172 -14.08 -4.20 9.88
CA GLU A 172 -15.08 -4.78 8.98
C GLU A 172 -16.03 -5.77 9.69
N GLY A 173 -15.83 -6.00 11.01
CA GLY A 173 -16.66 -6.88 11.82
C GLY A 173 -16.30 -8.37 11.77
N GLN A 174 -15.16 -8.72 11.21
CA GLN A 174 -14.68 -10.11 11.17
C GLN A 174 -13.86 -10.42 12.44
N THR A 175 -13.99 -11.64 12.97
CA THR A 175 -13.12 -12.12 14.04
C THR A 175 -11.99 -12.93 13.44
N VAL A 176 -10.76 -12.49 13.65
CA VAL A 176 -9.55 -13.13 13.15
C VAL A 176 -8.55 -13.34 14.28
N LYS A 177 -7.62 -14.27 14.09
CA LYS A 177 -6.47 -14.44 14.98
C LYS A 177 -5.20 -14.13 14.18
N PRO A 178 -4.63 -12.92 14.31
CA PRO A 178 -3.44 -12.56 13.56
C PRO A 178 -2.23 -13.41 13.98
N GLU A 179 -1.44 -13.85 13.00
CA GLU A 179 -0.20 -14.61 13.24
C GLU A 179 0.93 -13.62 13.57
N LEU A 180 0.91 -13.10 14.79
CA LEU A 180 1.93 -12.16 15.28
C LEU A 180 3.04 -12.89 16.02
N GLU A 181 4.25 -12.35 15.96
CA GLU A 181 5.37 -12.82 16.78
C GLU A 181 5.08 -12.72 18.28
N THR A 182 5.74 -13.56 19.08
CA THR A 182 5.53 -13.64 20.53
C THR A 182 5.70 -12.28 21.22
N TRP A 183 6.76 -11.53 20.87
CA TRP A 183 7.01 -10.21 21.45
C TRP A 183 5.86 -9.21 21.19
N ALA A 184 5.26 -9.29 20.00
CA ALA A 184 4.14 -8.42 19.62
C ALA A 184 2.90 -8.73 20.46
N THR A 185 2.58 -10.02 20.60
CA THR A 185 1.47 -10.48 21.44
C THR A 185 1.67 -10.08 22.90
N GLU A 186 2.88 -10.25 23.45
CA GLU A 186 3.22 -9.82 24.81
C GLU A 186 3.12 -8.29 24.97
N HIS A 187 3.51 -7.52 23.95
CA HIS A 187 3.37 -6.07 23.94
C HIS A 187 1.91 -5.64 24.00
N ILE A 188 1.04 -6.24 23.18
CA ILE A 188 -0.41 -5.97 23.20
C ILE A 188 -1.00 -6.31 24.56
N GLN A 189 -0.72 -7.50 25.10
CA GLN A 189 -1.21 -7.95 26.40
C GLN A 189 -0.74 -7.04 27.54
N ARG A 190 0.50 -6.57 27.49
CA ARG A 190 1.03 -5.61 28.45
C ARG A 190 0.29 -4.30 28.40
N ARG A 191 0.00 -3.78 27.19
CA ARG A 191 -0.81 -2.57 26.99
C ARG A 191 -2.23 -2.77 27.50
N GLN A 192 -2.85 -3.90 27.21
CA GLN A 192 -4.20 -4.24 27.64
C GLN A 192 -4.33 -4.27 29.18
N ARG A 193 -3.35 -4.81 29.89
CA ARG A 193 -3.35 -4.84 31.38
C ARG A 193 -3.33 -3.46 32.03
N HIS A 194 -2.84 -2.44 31.32
CA HIS A 194 -2.80 -1.04 31.78
C HIS A 194 -3.90 -0.17 31.19
N SER A 195 -4.85 -0.77 30.48
CA SER A 195 -5.99 -0.10 29.87
C SER A 195 -7.28 -0.52 30.57
N SER A 196 -8.18 0.45 30.82
CA SER A 196 -9.54 0.18 31.32
C SER A 196 -10.50 -0.27 30.20
N MET A 197 -10.10 -0.17 28.94
CA MET A 197 -10.87 -0.54 27.75
C MET A 197 -10.07 -1.51 26.91
N GLU A 198 -10.76 -2.23 26.01
CA GLU A 198 -10.08 -3.01 24.98
C GLU A 198 -9.18 -2.12 24.12
N VAL A 199 -7.96 -2.59 23.89
CA VAL A 199 -7.02 -1.87 23.03
C VAL A 199 -7.29 -2.15 21.57
N SER A 200 -7.10 -1.15 20.74
CA SER A 200 -7.04 -1.34 19.29
C SER A 200 -5.63 -1.74 18.86
N VAL A 201 -5.57 -2.62 17.89
CA VAL A 201 -4.34 -3.06 17.25
C VAL A 201 -4.43 -2.79 15.75
N ALA A 202 -3.31 -2.40 15.17
CA ALA A 202 -3.11 -2.38 13.73
C ALA A 202 -1.90 -3.26 13.40
N TRP A 203 -2.03 -4.08 12.36
CA TRP A 203 -0.95 -4.93 11.88
C TRP A 203 -0.91 -4.94 10.37
N LEU A 204 0.23 -5.33 9.83
CA LEU A 204 0.46 -5.49 8.41
C LEU A 204 0.52 -6.97 8.08
N GLU A 205 -0.16 -7.37 7.03
CA GLU A 205 -0.09 -8.70 6.42
C GLU A 205 0.61 -8.60 5.07
N ALA A 206 1.61 -9.44 4.86
CA ALA A 206 2.34 -9.55 3.61
C ALA A 206 2.61 -11.05 3.31
N PRO A 207 3.02 -11.42 2.10
CA PRO A 207 3.37 -12.82 1.77
C PRO A 207 4.42 -13.43 2.71
N GLU A 208 5.28 -12.60 3.29
CA GLU A 208 6.35 -13.01 4.22
C GLU A 208 5.87 -13.21 5.65
N GLY A 209 4.66 -12.77 5.99
CA GLY A 209 4.08 -12.89 7.33
C GLY A 209 3.37 -11.63 7.81
N SER A 210 3.12 -11.57 9.13
CA SER A 210 2.39 -10.48 9.77
C SER A 210 3.27 -9.72 10.75
N GLN A 211 3.16 -8.40 10.78
CA GLN A 211 3.91 -7.53 11.67
C GLN A 211 2.97 -6.59 12.43
N LEU A 212 3.12 -6.52 13.76
CA LEU A 212 2.44 -5.51 14.57
C LEU A 212 2.91 -4.10 14.16
N LEU A 213 1.95 -3.23 13.84
CA LEU A 213 2.24 -1.85 13.46
C LEU A 213 1.97 -0.88 14.60
N LEU A 214 0.83 -1.01 15.30
CA LEU A 214 0.43 -0.03 16.32
C LEU A 214 -0.50 -0.67 17.35
N VAL A 215 -0.40 -0.23 18.61
CA VAL A 215 -1.34 -0.54 19.71
C VAL A 215 -1.76 0.78 20.36
N ALA A 216 -3.05 1.01 20.48
CA ALA A 216 -3.60 2.23 21.08
C ALA A 216 -4.84 1.95 21.93
N ASN A 217 -5.17 2.90 22.81
CA ASN A 217 -6.39 2.85 23.62
C ASN A 217 -7.59 3.49 22.91
N GLU A 218 -7.37 4.17 21.78
CA GLU A 218 -8.45 4.73 20.96
C GLU A 218 -9.03 3.66 20.02
N ASP A 219 -10.31 3.78 19.68
CA ASP A 219 -10.95 2.88 18.72
C ASP A 219 -10.64 3.33 17.28
N PHE A 220 -9.76 2.60 16.60
CA PHE A 220 -9.39 2.88 15.21
C PHE A 220 -10.56 2.78 14.24
N CYS A 221 -11.59 2.01 14.57
CA CYS A 221 -12.70 1.74 13.67
C CYS A 221 -13.67 2.93 13.55
N THR A 222 -13.65 3.85 14.51
CA THR A 222 -14.56 5.02 14.51
C THR A 222 -14.32 5.97 13.35
N TRP A 223 -13.14 6.00 12.78
CA TRP A 223 -12.75 6.90 11.70
C TRP A 223 -12.03 6.22 10.53
N GLN A 224 -11.95 4.88 10.54
CA GLN A 224 -11.32 4.15 9.44
C GLN A 224 -12.00 4.48 8.11
N PRO A 225 -11.25 4.96 7.10
CA PRO A 225 -11.80 5.17 5.77
C PRO A 225 -12.26 3.85 5.13
N THR A 226 -13.35 3.92 4.41
CA THR A 226 -13.88 2.82 3.60
C THR A 226 -13.87 3.23 2.14
N GLU A 227 -13.96 2.29 1.21
CA GLU A 227 -14.05 2.60 -0.21
C GLU A 227 -15.20 3.57 -0.55
N LYS A 228 -16.29 3.54 0.24
CA LYS A 228 -17.47 4.39 0.03
C LYS A 228 -17.29 5.80 0.59
N SER A 229 -16.41 5.97 1.59
CA SER A 229 -16.15 7.27 2.23
C SER A 229 -14.96 8.00 1.60
N PHE A 230 -14.34 7.41 0.59
CA PHE A 230 -13.14 7.90 -0.10
C PHE A 230 -13.47 8.65 -1.37
#